data_613a9436866c651ee305465da9f439b8
#
_entry.id   613a9436866c651ee305465da9f439b8
#
_cell.length_a   1.000
_cell.length_b   1.000
_cell.length_c   1.000
_cell.angle_alpha   90.00
_cell.angle_beta   90.00
_cell.angle_gamma   90.00
#
_symmetry.space_group_name_H-M   'P 1'
#
loop_
_entity.id
_entity.type
_entity.pdbx_description
1 polymer ?
#
loop_
_entity_poly.entity_id
_entity_poly.type
_entity_poly.pdbx_seq_one_letter_code
_entity_poly.pdbx_strand_id
1 'polypeptide(L)'
;MSPARKRGKHKARPAAGRAADTSVDLTRLLDIVGAFPRQMICVVGDFVLDEFVSSEISRVSREAPVLILRRRASEVYPGGAANAVNNLADLGARVLPVGVVGDDEGSRALLECFRRKRVDTSRILRVHGWVTTAKTRFLAGWTHTTEQQVLRVDREPSGPLPQGVRDAVARRARPIARRAAAVLVSDYGLGAATPSLVRELRAKCITLDSRFRLLEYRDAGITAATPNEPELEAAYQARIGTDVGKLEELGQRALRDLGLASLVVTRGKDGMAVFEREAPGARETSPLVRHIPIFGSDAPVDVTGAGDTVIAVFTLALAAGASCLEAAHLANYAGGIVVMKRRTATVTRAELEAALRREATAQR
;
A
#
# COMPACT_ATOMS: atom_id res chain seq x y z
N MET A 1 49.12 -24.17 -48.06
CA MET A 1 47.70 -24.07 -47.63
C MET A 1 47.71 -23.60 -46.20
N SER A 2 47.34 -22.34 -46.00
CA SER A 2 47.39 -21.65 -44.68
C SER A 2 46.03 -21.67 -44.05
N PRO A 3 45.83 -21.92 -42.70
CA PRO A 3 44.52 -21.94 -42.10
C PRO A 3 44.11 -20.56 -41.67
N ALA A 4 42.85 -20.22 -42.00
CA ALA A 4 42.18 -18.97 -41.71
C ALA A 4 41.93 -18.77 -40.19
N ARG A 5 42.37 -17.63 -39.65
CA ARG A 5 42.06 -17.15 -38.29
C ARG A 5 40.58 -16.74 -38.21
N LYS A 6 39.80 -17.45 -37.39
CA LYS A 6 38.48 -17.02 -36.96
C LYS A 6 38.59 -15.83 -35.98
N ARG A 7 38.11 -14.65 -36.39
CA ARG A 7 37.93 -13.49 -35.51
C ARG A 7 36.76 -13.76 -34.55
N GLY A 8 37.06 -13.85 -33.26
CA GLY A 8 36.06 -13.92 -32.22
C GLY A 8 35.30 -12.59 -32.13
N LYS A 9 33.96 -12.65 -32.20
CA LYS A 9 33.09 -11.52 -31.92
C LYS A 9 33.13 -11.27 -30.41
N HIS A 10 33.77 -10.19 -29.96
CA HIS A 10 33.61 -9.65 -28.62
C HIS A 10 32.14 -9.22 -28.45
N LYS A 11 31.38 -9.95 -27.64
CA LYS A 11 30.12 -9.45 -27.09
C LYS A 11 30.48 -8.30 -26.14
N ALA A 12 30.06 -7.07 -26.48
CA ALA A 12 30.14 -5.93 -25.58
C ALA A 12 29.35 -6.26 -24.32
N ARG A 13 30.02 -6.22 -23.16
CA ARG A 13 29.36 -6.19 -21.86
C ARG A 13 28.44 -4.95 -21.80
N PRO A 14 27.17 -5.08 -21.36
CA PRO A 14 26.38 -3.90 -21.10
C PRO A 14 27.10 -3.04 -20.04
N ALA A 15 27.20 -1.75 -20.30
CA ALA A 15 27.76 -0.78 -19.37
C ALA A 15 27.01 -0.89 -18.03
N ALA A 16 27.74 -1.16 -16.95
CA ALA A 16 27.23 -1.09 -15.61
C ALA A 16 26.74 0.35 -15.39
N GLY A 17 25.40 0.54 -15.36
CA GLY A 17 24.80 1.82 -15.04
C GLY A 17 25.32 2.26 -13.68
N ARG A 18 25.74 3.53 -13.57
CA ARG A 18 26.08 4.15 -12.29
C ARG A 18 24.87 3.92 -11.37
N ALA A 19 25.08 3.29 -10.22
CA ALA A 19 24.06 3.23 -9.17
C ALA A 19 23.64 4.67 -8.87
N ALA A 20 22.35 4.99 -9.10
CA ALA A 20 21.86 6.34 -8.85
C ALA A 20 21.90 6.59 -7.35
N ASP A 21 22.30 7.82 -6.97
CA ASP A 21 22.35 8.24 -5.56
C ASP A 21 20.96 8.10 -4.92
N THR A 22 20.88 7.37 -3.82
CA THR A 22 19.68 7.18 -3.02
C THR A 22 19.72 7.94 -1.70
N SER A 23 20.74 8.76 -1.46
CA SER A 23 20.88 9.53 -0.23
C SER A 23 19.76 10.57 -0.11
N VAL A 24 19.26 10.76 1.12
CA VAL A 24 18.28 11.78 1.46
C VAL A 24 18.70 12.51 2.73
N ASP A 25 18.39 13.78 2.82
CA ASP A 25 18.62 14.56 4.03
C ASP A 25 17.57 14.20 5.12
N LEU A 26 18.03 13.57 6.19
CA LEU A 26 17.18 13.17 7.32
C LEU A 26 16.53 14.37 8.02
N THR A 27 17.17 15.55 8.03
CA THR A 27 16.57 16.78 8.55
C THR A 27 15.38 17.19 7.70
N ARG A 28 15.52 17.12 6.38
CA ARG A 28 14.43 17.39 5.45
C ARG A 28 13.28 16.40 5.61
N LEU A 29 13.57 15.10 5.84
CA LEU A 29 12.52 14.11 6.12
C LEU A 29 11.77 14.42 7.42
N LEU A 30 12.44 14.88 8.47
CA LEU A 30 11.79 15.32 9.72
C LEU A 30 10.89 16.54 9.50
N ASP A 31 11.30 17.50 8.68
CA ASP A 31 10.49 18.67 8.34
C ASP A 31 9.20 18.26 7.59
N ILE A 32 9.32 17.31 6.64
CA ILE A 32 8.17 16.74 5.91
C ILE A 32 7.20 16.08 6.89
N VAL A 33 7.69 15.23 7.81
CA VAL A 33 6.87 14.58 8.84
C VAL A 33 6.21 15.61 9.76
N GLY A 34 6.92 16.69 10.11
CA GLY A 34 6.38 17.83 10.86
C GLY A 34 5.22 18.56 10.15
N ALA A 35 5.14 18.45 8.82
CA ALA A 35 4.08 19.05 8.02
C ALA A 35 2.82 18.18 7.86
N PHE A 36 2.85 16.91 8.26
CA PHE A 36 1.74 15.96 8.12
C PHE A 36 0.41 16.43 8.71
N PRO A 37 0.34 17.02 9.93
CA PRO A 37 -0.92 17.47 10.52
C PRO A 37 -1.62 18.60 9.75
N ARG A 38 -0.91 19.27 8.86
CA ARG A 38 -1.47 20.33 8.01
C ARG A 38 -2.10 19.82 6.72
N GLN A 39 -1.92 18.52 6.42
CA GLN A 39 -2.39 17.93 5.16
C GLN A 39 -3.82 17.41 5.30
N MET A 40 -4.61 17.60 4.24
CA MET A 40 -5.93 17.02 4.09
C MET A 40 -5.88 15.98 2.97
N ILE A 41 -6.13 14.72 3.30
CA ILE A 41 -6.08 13.59 2.36
C ILE A 41 -7.48 13.05 2.15
N CYS A 42 -7.90 12.92 0.89
CA CYS A 42 -9.09 12.17 0.50
C CYS A 42 -8.68 10.71 0.28
N VAL A 43 -9.32 9.77 0.94
CA VAL A 43 -9.13 8.34 0.69
C VAL A 43 -10.38 7.81 0.00
N VAL A 44 -10.23 7.34 -1.23
CA VAL A 44 -11.30 6.68 -1.99
C VAL A 44 -10.95 5.22 -2.12
N GLY A 45 -11.78 4.32 -1.58
CA GLY A 45 -11.39 2.92 -1.64
C GLY A 45 -12.35 1.91 -1.04
N ASP A 46 -11.93 0.68 -1.12
CA ASP A 46 -12.63 -0.49 -0.65
C ASP A 46 -12.29 -0.76 0.82
N PHE A 47 -13.24 -0.54 1.70
CA PHE A 47 -13.08 -0.75 3.14
C PHE A 47 -13.24 -2.22 3.48
N VAL A 48 -12.27 -2.74 4.21
CA VAL A 48 -12.22 -4.12 4.70
C VAL A 48 -12.12 -4.11 6.21
N LEU A 49 -12.72 -5.08 6.88
CA LEU A 49 -12.51 -5.36 8.29
C LEU A 49 -11.56 -6.56 8.41
N ASP A 50 -10.43 -6.39 9.05
CA ASP A 50 -9.56 -7.48 9.45
C ASP A 50 -9.97 -7.95 10.87
N GLU A 51 -10.38 -9.21 11.00
CA GLU A 51 -10.70 -9.83 12.28
C GLU A 51 -9.67 -10.90 12.61
N PHE A 52 -9.17 -10.90 13.83
CA PHE A 52 -8.24 -11.90 14.35
C PHE A 52 -8.87 -12.64 15.53
N VAL A 53 -9.11 -13.93 15.34
CA VAL A 53 -9.67 -14.80 16.37
C VAL A 53 -8.55 -15.61 16.98
N SER A 54 -8.08 -15.21 18.16
CA SER A 54 -7.08 -15.94 18.94
C SER A 54 -7.73 -17.13 19.63
N SER A 55 -7.11 -18.30 19.48
CA SER A 55 -7.65 -19.56 19.96
C SER A 55 -6.57 -20.47 20.53
N GLU A 56 -7.01 -21.36 21.41
CA GLU A 56 -6.19 -22.47 21.89
C GLU A 56 -6.55 -23.76 21.17
N ILE A 57 -5.54 -24.53 20.75
CA ILE A 57 -5.74 -25.85 20.19
C ILE A 57 -6.17 -26.79 21.32
N SER A 58 -7.42 -27.29 21.26
CA SER A 58 -7.97 -28.20 22.28
C SER A 58 -7.65 -29.63 21.94
N ARG A 59 -7.99 -30.12 20.75
CA ARG A 59 -7.77 -31.48 20.28
C ARG A 59 -8.04 -31.58 18.78
N VAL A 60 -7.70 -32.72 18.18
CA VAL A 60 -8.19 -33.07 16.84
C VAL A 60 -9.62 -33.63 16.98
N SER A 61 -10.50 -33.30 16.03
CA SER A 61 -11.86 -33.80 15.99
C SER A 61 -11.89 -35.32 15.75
N ARG A 62 -12.92 -35.99 16.27
CA ARG A 62 -13.20 -37.38 15.94
C ARG A 62 -14.06 -37.57 14.71
N GLU A 63 -14.70 -36.49 14.26
CA GLU A 63 -15.61 -36.44 13.09
C GLU A 63 -14.88 -36.21 11.78
N ALA A 64 -13.77 -35.45 11.80
CA ALA A 64 -12.96 -35.10 10.66
C ALA A 64 -11.53 -34.76 11.11
N PRO A 65 -10.51 -34.86 10.25
CA PRO A 65 -9.12 -34.51 10.58
C PRO A 65 -8.89 -33.01 10.69
N VAL A 66 -9.64 -32.35 11.55
CA VAL A 66 -9.58 -30.88 11.77
C VAL A 66 -9.28 -30.59 13.24
N LEU A 67 -8.63 -29.44 13.48
CA LEU A 67 -8.37 -28.95 14.83
C LEU A 67 -9.66 -28.40 15.45
N ILE A 68 -9.92 -28.76 16.71
CA ILE A 68 -10.92 -28.09 17.53
C ILE A 68 -10.23 -26.96 18.27
N LEU A 69 -10.67 -25.73 17.97
CA LEU A 69 -10.14 -24.51 18.54
C LEU A 69 -11.10 -23.97 19.61
N ARG A 70 -10.56 -23.61 20.77
CA ARG A 70 -11.29 -22.90 21.80
C ARG A 70 -10.97 -21.41 21.66
N ARG A 71 -11.96 -20.61 21.21
CA ARG A 71 -11.82 -19.15 21.08
C ARG A 71 -11.51 -18.53 22.44
N ARG A 72 -10.46 -17.67 22.48
CA ARG A 72 -10.04 -16.90 23.65
C ARG A 72 -10.38 -15.43 23.50
N ALA A 73 -10.11 -14.84 22.34
CA ALA A 73 -10.35 -13.42 22.06
C ALA A 73 -10.69 -13.22 20.60
N SER A 74 -11.32 -12.08 20.28
CA SER A 74 -11.45 -11.57 18.92
C SER A 74 -11.11 -10.08 18.95
N GLU A 75 -10.27 -9.68 17.99
CA GLU A 75 -9.83 -8.31 17.79
C GLU A 75 -10.14 -7.90 16.36
N VAL A 76 -10.61 -6.67 16.17
CA VAL A 76 -10.95 -6.13 14.85
C VAL A 76 -10.10 -4.91 14.54
N TYR A 77 -9.64 -4.84 13.29
CA TYR A 77 -8.82 -3.77 12.77
C TYR A 77 -9.33 -3.28 11.42
N PRO A 78 -9.18 -1.99 11.11
CA PRO A 78 -9.35 -1.51 9.75
C PRO A 78 -8.37 -2.19 8.79
N GLY A 79 -8.85 -2.68 7.63
CA GLY A 79 -8.05 -3.31 6.57
C GLY A 79 -8.31 -2.64 5.22
N GLY A 80 -7.45 -2.87 4.25
CA GLY A 80 -7.52 -2.25 2.93
C GLY A 80 -7.52 -0.73 2.99
N ALA A 81 -8.39 -0.08 2.22
CA ALA A 81 -8.51 1.39 2.27
C ALA A 81 -8.77 1.92 3.69
N ALA A 82 -9.45 1.14 4.55
CA ALA A 82 -9.67 1.53 5.93
C ALA A 82 -8.38 1.54 6.76
N ASN A 83 -7.42 0.66 6.45
CA ASN A 83 -6.11 0.69 7.10
C ASN A 83 -5.28 1.90 6.64
N ALA A 84 -5.36 2.28 5.37
CA ALA A 84 -4.75 3.52 4.90
C ALA A 84 -5.31 4.75 5.64
N VAL A 85 -6.65 4.82 5.84
CA VAL A 85 -7.29 5.86 6.67
C VAL A 85 -6.75 5.84 8.09
N ASN A 86 -6.62 4.65 8.69
CA ASN A 86 -6.16 4.44 10.05
C ASN A 86 -4.71 4.94 10.26
N ASN A 87 -3.81 4.62 9.30
CA ASN A 87 -2.43 5.09 9.29
C ASN A 87 -2.34 6.62 9.15
N LEU A 88 -3.06 7.19 8.17
CA LEU A 88 -3.10 8.65 7.97
C LEU A 88 -3.56 9.41 9.21
N ALA A 89 -4.55 8.87 9.93
CA ALA A 89 -5.05 9.47 11.17
C ALA A 89 -3.99 9.43 12.29
N ASP A 90 -3.26 8.31 12.46
CA ASP A 90 -2.19 8.17 13.46
C ASP A 90 -0.96 9.04 13.13
N LEU A 91 -0.74 9.34 11.85
CA LEU A 91 0.26 10.30 11.39
C LEU A 91 -0.17 11.76 11.59
N GLY A 92 -1.43 11.98 12.02
CA GLY A 92 -1.97 13.28 12.36
C GLY A 92 -2.62 14.04 11.19
N ALA A 93 -2.76 13.43 10.01
CA ALA A 93 -3.40 14.05 8.86
C ALA A 93 -4.91 14.21 9.06
N ARG A 94 -5.51 15.22 8.42
CA ARG A 94 -6.96 15.32 8.27
C ARG A 94 -7.42 14.39 7.16
N VAL A 95 -8.09 13.28 7.52
CA VAL A 95 -8.51 12.27 6.56
C VAL A 95 -9.99 12.38 6.25
N LEU A 96 -10.35 12.31 4.98
CA LEU A 96 -11.72 12.32 4.49
C LEU A 96 -11.98 11.02 3.69
N PRO A 97 -12.44 9.94 4.37
CA PRO A 97 -12.69 8.65 3.73
C PRO A 97 -13.98 8.67 2.91
N VAL A 98 -13.92 8.13 1.70
CA VAL A 98 -15.05 7.92 0.80
C VAL A 98 -15.05 6.46 0.35
N GLY A 99 -16.10 5.74 0.65
CA GLY A 99 -16.23 4.33 0.32
C GLY A 99 -17.57 3.79 0.78
N VAL A 100 -17.69 2.47 0.81
CA VAL A 100 -18.95 1.77 1.08
C VAL A 100 -18.76 0.77 2.20
N VAL A 101 -19.74 0.69 3.09
CA VAL A 101 -19.91 -0.37 4.08
C VAL A 101 -21.36 -0.87 4.06
N GLY A 102 -21.58 -2.05 4.59
CA GLY A 102 -22.93 -2.59 4.79
C GLY A 102 -23.66 -1.92 5.96
N ASP A 103 -24.87 -2.42 6.23
CA ASP A 103 -25.62 -2.10 7.45
C ASP A 103 -25.58 -3.29 8.41
N ASP A 104 -24.37 -3.71 8.77
CA ASP A 104 -24.09 -4.91 9.55
C ASP A 104 -23.17 -4.62 10.77
N GLU A 105 -22.86 -5.66 11.52
CA GLU A 105 -21.99 -5.55 12.70
C GLU A 105 -20.54 -5.16 12.31
N GLY A 106 -20.05 -5.66 11.16
CA GLY A 106 -18.73 -5.32 10.65
C GLY A 106 -18.59 -3.83 10.37
N SER A 107 -19.62 -3.21 9.78
CA SER A 107 -19.62 -1.76 9.54
C SER A 107 -19.62 -0.97 10.85
N ARG A 108 -20.39 -1.41 11.85
CA ARG A 108 -20.42 -0.75 13.17
C ARG A 108 -19.05 -0.78 13.85
N ALA A 109 -18.38 -1.96 13.82
CA ALA A 109 -17.03 -2.13 14.37
C ALA A 109 -16.00 -1.25 13.66
N LEU A 110 -16.01 -1.23 12.33
CA LEU A 110 -15.10 -0.42 11.52
C LEU A 110 -15.28 1.08 11.77
N LEU A 111 -16.52 1.56 11.75
CA LEU A 111 -16.83 2.97 11.98
C LEU A 111 -16.52 3.41 13.41
N GLU A 112 -16.62 2.50 14.38
CA GLU A 112 -16.19 2.77 15.75
C GLU A 112 -14.67 2.95 15.84
N CYS A 113 -13.87 2.18 15.09
CA CYS A 113 -12.42 2.40 15.00
C CYS A 113 -12.11 3.82 14.50
N PHE A 114 -12.82 4.28 13.47
CA PHE A 114 -12.66 5.63 12.93
C PHE A 114 -13.10 6.72 13.92
N ARG A 115 -14.22 6.51 14.60
CA ARG A 115 -14.75 7.45 15.61
C ARG A 115 -13.75 7.67 16.75
N ARG A 116 -13.09 6.61 17.22
CA ARG A 116 -12.06 6.70 18.28
C ARG A 116 -10.89 7.59 17.87
N LYS A 117 -10.58 7.64 16.57
CA LYS A 117 -9.54 8.50 15.99
C LYS A 117 -10.04 9.84 15.47
N ARG A 118 -11.31 10.17 15.74
CA ARG A 118 -11.96 11.41 15.31
C ARG A 118 -11.96 11.61 13.78
N VAL A 119 -11.97 10.52 13.02
CA VAL A 119 -12.08 10.55 11.55
C VAL A 119 -13.54 10.85 11.19
N ASP A 120 -13.76 11.82 10.29
CA ASP A 120 -15.10 12.17 9.79
C ASP A 120 -15.62 11.09 8.82
N THR A 121 -16.58 10.30 9.27
CA THR A 121 -17.19 9.20 8.50
C THR A 121 -18.44 9.60 7.72
N SER A 122 -18.81 10.88 7.68
CA SER A 122 -20.05 11.37 7.04
C SER A 122 -20.14 11.06 5.54
N ARG A 123 -19.01 10.75 4.91
CA ARG A 123 -18.92 10.46 3.48
C ARG A 123 -18.84 8.99 3.13
N ILE A 124 -18.79 8.14 4.15
CA ILE A 124 -18.90 6.70 3.98
C ILE A 124 -20.39 6.35 3.73
N LEU A 125 -20.64 5.60 2.67
CA LEU A 125 -21.98 5.13 2.34
C LEU A 125 -22.30 3.87 3.12
N ARG A 126 -23.39 3.88 3.89
CA ARG A 126 -24.00 2.67 4.43
C ARG A 126 -25.06 2.19 3.44
N VAL A 127 -24.94 0.96 2.98
CA VAL A 127 -25.83 0.39 1.97
C VAL A 127 -26.59 -0.78 2.58
N HIS A 128 -27.91 -0.64 2.63
CA HIS A 128 -28.78 -1.70 3.12
C HIS A 128 -28.70 -2.94 2.23
N GLY A 129 -28.63 -4.11 2.83
CA GLY A 129 -28.47 -5.37 2.11
C GLY A 129 -27.06 -5.62 1.55
N TRP A 130 -26.12 -4.68 1.71
CA TRP A 130 -24.71 -4.87 1.38
C TRP A 130 -23.96 -5.47 2.55
N VAL A 131 -22.98 -6.32 2.25
CA VAL A 131 -22.12 -6.96 3.27
C VAL A 131 -20.83 -6.17 3.38
N THR A 132 -20.45 -5.77 4.61
CA THR A 132 -19.10 -5.24 4.84
C THR A 132 -18.09 -6.36 4.68
N THR A 133 -17.13 -6.17 3.77
CA THR A 133 -16.07 -7.16 3.55
C THR A 133 -15.27 -7.35 4.83
N ALA A 134 -15.13 -8.60 5.26
CA ALA A 134 -14.35 -8.97 6.43
C ALA A 134 -13.43 -10.15 6.12
N LYS A 135 -12.22 -10.09 6.65
CA LYS A 135 -11.21 -11.16 6.56
C LYS A 135 -10.91 -11.66 7.96
N THR A 136 -11.55 -12.77 8.33
CA THR A 136 -11.39 -13.39 9.66
C THR A 136 -10.24 -14.38 9.63
N ARG A 137 -9.18 -14.09 10.39
CA ARG A 137 -8.00 -14.95 10.55
C ARG A 137 -8.09 -15.67 11.87
N PHE A 138 -8.17 -16.98 11.81
CA PHE A 138 -8.12 -17.84 13.00
C PHE A 138 -6.67 -18.15 13.33
N LEU A 139 -6.26 -17.73 14.51
CA LEU A 139 -4.93 -17.94 15.04
C LEU A 139 -5.03 -18.95 16.15
N ALA A 140 -4.12 -19.91 16.14
CA ALA A 140 -4.09 -20.94 17.16
C ALA A 140 -2.65 -21.26 17.60
N GLY A 141 -2.52 -21.59 18.87
CA GLY A 141 -1.28 -22.02 19.49
C GLY A 141 -1.56 -22.84 20.75
N TRP A 142 -0.52 -23.47 21.27
CA TRP A 142 -0.55 -24.10 22.60
C TRP A 142 -0.17 -23.06 23.67
N THR A 143 -0.38 -23.39 24.92
CA THR A 143 -0.22 -22.49 26.08
C THR A 143 1.13 -21.74 26.14
N HIS A 144 2.19 -22.25 25.50
CA HIS A 144 3.54 -21.65 25.52
C HIS A 144 4.16 -21.53 24.10
N THR A 145 3.34 -21.60 23.05
CA THR A 145 3.81 -21.45 21.68
C THR A 145 3.27 -20.17 21.03
N THR A 146 3.99 -19.69 20.04
CA THR A 146 3.52 -18.57 19.21
C THR A 146 2.25 -18.97 18.46
N GLU A 147 1.23 -18.13 18.50
CA GLU A 147 0.03 -18.30 17.66
C GLU A 147 0.41 -18.25 16.18
N GLN A 148 -0.14 -19.19 15.41
CA GLN A 148 0.00 -19.23 13.95
C GLN A 148 -1.37 -19.14 13.29
N GLN A 149 -1.44 -18.57 12.10
CA GLN A 149 -2.68 -18.56 11.32
C GLN A 149 -2.96 -19.96 10.80
N VAL A 150 -4.07 -20.55 11.23
CA VAL A 150 -4.49 -21.91 10.82
C VAL A 150 -5.60 -21.89 9.77
N LEU A 151 -6.37 -20.78 9.68
CA LEU A 151 -7.45 -20.63 8.72
C LEU A 151 -7.73 -19.15 8.48
N ARG A 152 -8.19 -18.81 7.27
CA ARG A 152 -8.84 -17.53 6.97
C ARG A 152 -10.19 -17.77 6.33
N VAL A 153 -11.20 -17.03 6.81
CA VAL A 153 -12.54 -17.02 6.24
C VAL A 153 -12.83 -15.59 5.78
N ASP A 154 -13.14 -15.44 4.50
CA ASP A 154 -13.46 -14.14 3.91
C ASP A 154 -14.98 -14.04 3.75
N ARG A 155 -15.56 -12.95 4.24
CA ARG A 155 -16.96 -12.58 4.02
C ARG A 155 -16.96 -11.41 3.05
N GLU A 156 -17.51 -11.63 1.87
CA GLU A 156 -17.54 -10.66 0.79
C GLU A 156 -18.96 -10.52 0.23
N PRO A 157 -19.29 -9.38 -0.40
CA PRO A 157 -20.56 -9.23 -1.11
C PRO A 157 -20.69 -10.27 -2.24
N SER A 158 -21.90 -10.76 -2.48
CA SER A 158 -22.16 -11.80 -3.49
C SER A 158 -22.19 -11.30 -4.94
N GLY A 159 -22.00 -10.00 -5.17
CA GLY A 159 -22.04 -9.41 -6.50
C GLY A 159 -21.42 -8.02 -6.58
N PRO A 160 -21.43 -7.40 -7.77
CA PRO A 160 -20.84 -6.10 -7.97
C PRO A 160 -21.63 -5.01 -7.23
N LEU A 161 -20.91 -3.97 -6.81
CA LEU A 161 -21.54 -2.80 -6.19
C LEU A 161 -22.55 -2.15 -7.15
N PRO A 162 -23.82 -1.93 -6.73
CA PRO A 162 -24.86 -1.36 -7.60
C PRO A 162 -24.43 -0.01 -8.21
N GLN A 163 -24.83 0.25 -9.48
CA GLN A 163 -24.42 1.47 -10.19
C GLN A 163 -24.80 2.74 -9.45
N GLY A 164 -26.02 2.82 -8.90
CA GLY A 164 -26.46 4.01 -8.14
C GLY A 164 -25.61 4.28 -6.89
N VAL A 165 -25.03 3.22 -6.27
CA VAL A 165 -24.10 3.35 -5.15
C VAL A 165 -22.74 3.85 -5.65
N ARG A 166 -22.23 3.32 -6.77
CA ARG A 166 -20.99 3.83 -7.41
C ARG A 166 -21.12 5.31 -7.76
N ASP A 167 -22.25 5.72 -8.31
CA ASP A 167 -22.56 7.12 -8.61
C ASP A 167 -22.59 7.98 -7.34
N ALA A 168 -23.12 7.45 -6.25
CA ALA A 168 -23.13 8.13 -4.96
C ALA A 168 -21.72 8.27 -4.35
N VAL A 169 -20.84 7.28 -4.52
CA VAL A 169 -19.41 7.38 -4.17
C VAL A 169 -18.77 8.51 -4.98
N ALA A 170 -18.98 8.54 -6.31
CA ALA A 170 -18.44 9.57 -7.19
C ALA A 170 -18.90 10.98 -6.80
N ARG A 171 -20.20 11.17 -6.54
CA ARG A 171 -20.74 12.45 -6.08
C ARG A 171 -20.09 12.95 -4.79
N ARG A 172 -19.72 12.03 -3.86
CA ARG A 172 -19.03 12.40 -2.61
C ARG A 172 -17.54 12.64 -2.78
N ALA A 173 -16.88 11.86 -3.63
CA ALA A 173 -15.44 11.95 -3.84
C ALA A 173 -15.02 13.23 -4.60
N ARG A 174 -15.72 13.59 -5.67
CA ARG A 174 -15.35 14.70 -6.59
C ARG A 174 -15.12 16.05 -5.89
N PRO A 175 -16.03 16.56 -5.04
CA PRO A 175 -15.82 17.86 -4.38
C PRO A 175 -14.67 17.84 -3.38
N ILE A 176 -14.38 16.68 -2.76
CA ILE A 176 -13.30 16.53 -1.79
C ILE A 176 -11.96 16.44 -2.52
N ALA A 177 -11.88 15.66 -3.59
CA ALA A 177 -10.67 15.49 -4.40
C ALA A 177 -10.10 16.83 -4.87
N ARG A 178 -10.96 17.79 -5.25
CA ARG A 178 -10.55 19.14 -5.68
C ARG A 178 -9.90 19.98 -4.57
N ARG A 179 -10.20 19.69 -3.31
CA ARG A 179 -9.78 20.47 -2.13
C ARG A 179 -8.69 19.79 -1.34
N ALA A 180 -8.55 18.47 -1.48
CA ALA A 180 -7.53 17.68 -0.81
C ALA A 180 -6.14 18.01 -1.35
N ALA A 181 -5.12 17.92 -0.50
CA ALA A 181 -3.73 18.02 -0.89
C ALA A 181 -3.33 16.85 -1.79
N ALA A 182 -3.87 15.63 -1.49
CA ALA A 182 -3.76 14.46 -2.33
C ALA A 182 -4.99 13.56 -2.18
N VAL A 183 -5.21 12.71 -3.19
CA VAL A 183 -6.18 11.61 -3.17
C VAL A 183 -5.42 10.29 -3.13
N LEU A 184 -5.72 9.46 -2.15
CA LEU A 184 -5.27 8.08 -2.09
C LEU A 184 -6.39 7.18 -2.61
N VAL A 185 -6.13 6.42 -3.66
CA VAL A 185 -7.02 5.41 -4.22
C VAL A 185 -6.53 4.03 -3.80
N SER A 186 -7.37 3.28 -3.07
CA SER A 186 -7.06 1.92 -2.61
C SER A 186 -8.12 0.95 -3.13
N ASP A 187 -7.73 0.17 -4.15
CA ASP A 187 -8.61 -0.69 -4.94
C ASP A 187 -8.36 -2.18 -4.64
N TYR A 188 -9.28 -2.77 -3.91
CA TYR A 188 -9.31 -4.21 -3.59
C TYR A 188 -10.28 -5.00 -4.47
N GLY A 189 -10.83 -4.38 -5.53
CA GLY A 189 -11.75 -5.03 -6.46
C GLY A 189 -13.20 -5.08 -5.98
N LEU A 190 -13.56 -4.40 -4.88
CA LEU A 190 -14.91 -4.46 -4.31
C LEU A 190 -15.84 -3.39 -4.89
N GLY A 191 -15.33 -2.46 -5.72
CA GLY A 191 -16.11 -1.58 -6.57
C GLY A 191 -16.36 -0.18 -6.04
N ALA A 192 -15.87 0.21 -4.86
CA ALA A 192 -15.91 1.60 -4.40
C ALA A 192 -14.84 2.45 -5.09
N ALA A 193 -13.64 1.89 -5.31
CA ALA A 193 -12.62 2.47 -6.17
C ALA A 193 -12.70 1.82 -7.57
N THR A 194 -12.87 2.61 -8.62
CA THR A 194 -12.90 2.12 -9.99
C THR A 194 -12.11 3.04 -10.92
N PRO A 195 -11.54 2.51 -12.03
CA PRO A 195 -10.87 3.34 -13.02
C PRO A 195 -11.77 4.45 -13.58
N SER A 196 -13.05 4.17 -13.80
CA SER A 196 -14.03 5.17 -14.28
C SER A 196 -14.22 6.31 -13.30
N LEU A 197 -14.36 6.00 -12.01
CA LEU A 197 -14.44 7.03 -10.97
C LEU A 197 -13.19 7.91 -10.94
N VAL A 198 -12.00 7.28 -10.98
CA VAL A 198 -10.73 8.01 -10.83
C VAL A 198 -10.50 8.96 -12.01
N ARG A 199 -10.88 8.59 -13.25
CA ARG A 199 -10.83 9.49 -14.42
C ARG A 199 -11.66 10.77 -14.24
N GLU A 200 -12.65 10.77 -13.38
CA GLU A 200 -13.50 11.92 -13.08
C GLU A 200 -12.97 12.80 -11.94
N LEU A 201 -12.01 12.28 -11.16
CA LEU A 201 -11.42 13.06 -10.08
C LEU A 201 -10.51 14.16 -10.63
N ARG A 202 -10.50 15.29 -9.96
CA ARG A 202 -9.60 16.40 -10.23
C ARG A 202 -8.86 16.73 -8.96
N ALA A 203 -7.59 16.33 -8.89
CA ALA A 203 -6.69 16.55 -7.76
C ALA A 203 -5.29 16.86 -8.26
N LYS A 204 -4.48 17.50 -7.42
CA LYS A 204 -3.07 17.82 -7.72
C LYS A 204 -2.19 16.58 -7.71
N CYS A 205 -2.52 15.65 -6.83
CA CYS A 205 -1.80 14.38 -6.63
C CYS A 205 -2.82 13.27 -6.41
N ILE A 206 -2.75 12.20 -7.20
CA ILE A 206 -3.55 10.98 -7.03
C ILE A 206 -2.58 9.81 -6.95
N THR A 207 -2.59 9.11 -5.83
CA THR A 207 -1.80 7.89 -5.64
C THR A 207 -2.70 6.67 -5.71
N LEU A 208 -2.17 5.57 -6.22
CA LEU A 208 -2.90 4.33 -6.45
C LEU A 208 -2.21 3.14 -5.79
N ASP A 209 -2.98 2.39 -5.02
CA ASP A 209 -2.70 1.01 -4.65
C ASP A 209 -3.83 0.14 -5.21
N SER A 210 -3.51 -0.78 -6.13
CA SER A 210 -4.51 -1.63 -6.79
C SER A 210 -4.04 -3.06 -6.85
N ARG A 211 -4.77 -3.92 -6.15
CA ARG A 211 -4.41 -5.33 -5.98
C ARG A 211 -4.52 -6.15 -7.27
N PHE A 212 -5.48 -5.83 -8.17
CA PHE A 212 -5.82 -6.70 -9.30
C PHE A 212 -5.89 -5.99 -10.65
N ARG A 213 -6.04 -4.67 -10.66
CA ARG A 213 -6.46 -3.93 -11.85
C ARG A 213 -5.52 -2.78 -12.22
N LEU A 214 -4.22 -2.91 -11.87
CA LEU A 214 -3.25 -1.83 -12.04
C LEU A 214 -3.31 -1.18 -13.44
N LEU A 215 -3.30 -1.98 -14.51
CA LEU A 215 -3.27 -1.48 -15.89
C LEU A 215 -4.61 -0.90 -16.38
N GLU A 216 -5.74 -1.19 -15.72
CA GLU A 216 -7.03 -0.57 -16.05
C GLU A 216 -7.08 0.92 -15.71
N TYR A 217 -6.17 1.39 -14.86
CA TYR A 217 -6.02 2.80 -14.48
C TYR A 217 -5.22 3.63 -15.49
N ARG A 218 -4.88 3.08 -16.64
CA ARG A 218 -4.31 3.84 -17.77
C ARG A 218 -5.21 5.04 -18.05
N ASP A 219 -4.59 6.20 -18.29
CA ASP A 219 -5.29 7.46 -18.59
C ASP A 219 -6.24 7.96 -17.47
N ALA A 220 -6.09 7.47 -16.25
CA ALA A 220 -6.91 7.89 -15.12
C ALA A 220 -6.34 9.11 -14.36
N GLY A 221 -5.27 9.72 -14.83
CA GLY A 221 -4.66 10.88 -14.19
C GLY A 221 -3.95 10.57 -12.86
N ILE A 222 -3.51 9.31 -12.70
CA ILE A 222 -2.73 8.88 -11.54
C ILE A 222 -1.35 9.55 -11.58
N THR A 223 -0.93 10.10 -10.45
CA THR A 223 0.41 10.71 -10.30
C THR A 223 1.46 9.66 -9.97
N ALA A 224 1.14 8.76 -9.02
CA ALA A 224 2.05 7.72 -8.58
C ALA A 224 1.31 6.45 -8.14
N ALA A 225 1.98 5.30 -8.17
CA ALA A 225 1.45 4.02 -7.70
C ALA A 225 2.49 3.23 -6.89
N THR A 226 2.01 2.34 -6.01
CA THR A 226 2.89 1.56 -5.12
C THR A 226 2.60 0.05 -5.20
N PRO A 227 2.61 -0.59 -6.38
CA PRO A 227 2.42 -2.03 -6.46
C PRO A 227 3.55 -2.80 -5.75
N ASN A 228 3.27 -4.02 -5.33
CA ASN A 228 4.30 -4.97 -4.97
C ASN A 228 4.75 -5.79 -6.20
N GLU A 229 5.86 -6.56 -6.07
CA GLU A 229 6.36 -7.41 -7.16
C GLU A 229 5.27 -8.38 -7.69
N PRO A 230 4.51 -9.13 -6.84
CA PRO A 230 3.43 -10.00 -7.32
C PRO A 230 2.32 -9.27 -8.09
N GLU A 231 1.96 -8.06 -7.70
CA GLU A 231 0.96 -7.24 -8.40
C GLU A 231 1.48 -6.77 -9.77
N LEU A 232 2.77 -6.40 -9.84
CA LEU A 232 3.41 -6.05 -11.10
C LEU A 232 3.56 -7.27 -12.01
N GLU A 233 3.93 -8.44 -11.47
CA GLU A 233 3.98 -9.71 -12.19
C GLU A 233 2.61 -10.08 -12.78
N ALA A 234 1.55 -9.98 -11.96
CA ALA A 234 0.19 -10.26 -12.38
C ALA A 234 -0.29 -9.31 -13.49
N ALA A 235 0.01 -8.01 -13.36
CA ALA A 235 -0.37 -6.99 -14.34
C ALA A 235 0.23 -7.25 -15.73
N TYR A 236 1.46 -7.79 -15.79
CA TYR A 236 2.17 -8.06 -17.05
C TYR A 236 2.24 -9.55 -17.43
N GLN A 237 1.64 -10.43 -16.63
CA GLN A 237 1.71 -11.89 -16.82
C GLN A 237 3.18 -12.36 -16.99
N ALA A 238 4.06 -11.81 -16.20
CA ALA A 238 5.51 -12.06 -16.26
C ALA A 238 6.03 -12.35 -14.85
N ARG A 239 7.11 -13.11 -14.74
CA ARG A 239 7.75 -13.43 -13.47
C ARG A 239 9.04 -12.63 -13.32
N ILE A 240 9.18 -11.97 -12.17
CA ILE A 240 10.38 -11.21 -11.78
C ILE A 240 11.34 -12.15 -11.04
N GLY A 241 10.87 -12.81 -10.00
CA GLY A 241 11.70 -13.66 -9.15
C GLY A 241 12.88 -12.88 -8.56
N THR A 242 14.11 -13.32 -8.84
CA THR A 242 15.35 -12.66 -8.39
C THR A 242 16.01 -11.79 -9.47
N ASP A 243 15.38 -11.64 -10.64
CA ASP A 243 15.93 -10.88 -11.77
C ASP A 243 15.62 -9.39 -11.63
N VAL A 244 16.62 -8.64 -11.15
CA VAL A 244 16.52 -7.18 -10.98
C VAL A 244 16.35 -6.47 -12.34
N GLY A 245 16.97 -6.97 -13.40
CA GLY A 245 16.81 -6.40 -14.75
C GLY A 245 15.36 -6.54 -15.24
N LYS A 246 14.72 -7.67 -14.95
CA LYS A 246 13.30 -7.88 -15.26
C LYS A 246 12.37 -6.98 -14.45
N LEU A 247 12.67 -6.76 -13.16
CA LEU A 247 11.97 -5.78 -12.32
C LEU A 247 12.05 -4.38 -12.92
N GLU A 248 13.27 -3.95 -13.31
CA GLU A 248 13.47 -2.61 -13.89
C GLU A 248 12.74 -2.46 -15.22
N GLU A 249 12.79 -3.47 -16.09
CA GLU A 249 12.03 -3.49 -17.36
C GLU A 249 10.54 -3.30 -17.12
N LEU A 250 9.95 -4.11 -16.22
CA LEU A 250 8.50 -4.06 -15.94
C LEU A 250 8.10 -2.77 -15.22
N GLY A 251 8.91 -2.29 -14.27
CA GLY A 251 8.66 -1.02 -13.57
C GLY A 251 8.68 0.18 -14.52
N GLN A 252 9.68 0.25 -15.40
CA GLN A 252 9.74 1.30 -16.43
C GLN A 252 8.57 1.22 -17.41
N ARG A 253 8.17 -0.01 -17.78
CA ARG A 253 7.01 -0.22 -18.64
C ARG A 253 5.72 0.25 -17.94
N ALA A 254 5.52 -0.08 -16.65
CA ALA A 254 4.36 0.35 -15.88
C ALA A 254 4.30 1.88 -15.74
N LEU A 255 5.43 2.51 -15.48
CA LEU A 255 5.55 3.98 -15.42
C LEU A 255 5.07 4.64 -16.73
N ARG A 256 5.47 4.07 -17.88
CA ARG A 256 5.04 4.57 -19.21
C ARG A 256 3.58 4.27 -19.50
N ASP A 257 3.17 3.00 -19.34
CA ASP A 257 1.83 2.52 -19.71
C ASP A 257 0.72 3.21 -18.92
N LEU A 258 0.98 3.53 -17.65
CA LEU A 258 0.05 4.23 -16.76
C LEU A 258 0.17 5.77 -16.81
N GLY A 259 1.17 6.29 -17.50
CA GLY A 259 1.39 7.72 -17.57
C GLY A 259 1.83 8.37 -16.25
N LEU A 260 2.44 7.60 -15.33
CA LEU A 260 2.81 8.05 -13.98
C LEU A 260 3.99 9.02 -14.00
N ALA A 261 4.04 9.93 -13.03
CA ALA A 261 5.24 10.70 -12.71
C ALA A 261 6.26 9.81 -11.97
N SER A 262 5.77 8.93 -11.09
CA SER A 262 6.60 8.01 -10.32
C SER A 262 5.88 6.69 -10.01
N LEU A 263 6.70 5.62 -9.83
CA LEU A 263 6.24 4.30 -9.42
C LEU A 263 7.19 3.79 -8.34
N VAL A 264 6.65 3.23 -7.27
CA VAL A 264 7.43 2.57 -6.21
C VAL A 264 6.99 1.12 -6.15
N VAL A 265 7.89 0.20 -6.49
CA VAL A 265 7.62 -1.24 -6.38
C VAL A 265 8.14 -1.73 -5.04
N THR A 266 7.25 -2.25 -4.18
CA THR A 266 7.65 -2.82 -2.89
C THR A 266 8.09 -4.26 -3.04
N ARG A 267 9.21 -4.63 -2.38
CA ARG A 267 9.95 -5.87 -2.59
C ARG A 267 10.14 -6.69 -1.29
N GLY A 268 9.29 -6.45 -0.30
CA GLY A 268 9.39 -7.10 1.01
C GLY A 268 10.78 -6.89 1.63
N LYS A 269 11.51 -7.97 1.91
CA LYS A 269 12.85 -7.93 2.51
C LYS A 269 13.92 -7.25 1.63
N ASP A 270 13.68 -7.12 0.34
CA ASP A 270 14.59 -6.48 -0.61
C ASP A 270 14.32 -4.97 -0.76
N GLY A 271 13.46 -4.40 0.10
CA GLY A 271 13.19 -2.97 0.17
C GLY A 271 12.26 -2.46 -0.93
N MET A 272 12.67 -1.45 -1.69
CA MET A 272 11.84 -0.81 -2.72
C MET A 272 12.66 -0.47 -3.97
N ALA A 273 12.01 -0.52 -5.14
CA ALA A 273 12.52 0.04 -6.39
C ALA A 273 11.67 1.26 -6.77
N VAL A 274 12.32 2.40 -6.95
CA VAL A 274 11.72 3.70 -7.27
C VAL A 274 12.00 4.04 -8.71
N PHE A 275 10.96 4.35 -9.47
CA PHE A 275 11.01 4.73 -10.88
C PHE A 275 10.44 6.14 -11.02
N GLU A 276 11.20 7.05 -11.61
CA GLU A 276 10.78 8.45 -11.81
C GLU A 276 10.97 8.86 -13.26
N ARG A 277 10.01 9.61 -13.79
CA ARG A 277 10.24 10.33 -15.04
C ARG A 277 11.19 11.50 -14.80
N GLU A 278 12.14 11.68 -15.68
CA GLU A 278 12.89 12.92 -15.72
C GLU A 278 11.97 14.12 -16.06
N ALA A 279 12.41 15.31 -15.68
CA ALA A 279 11.61 16.53 -15.81
C ALA A 279 11.10 16.77 -17.25
N PRO A 280 9.93 17.42 -17.43
CA PRO A 280 9.39 17.75 -18.75
C PRO A 280 10.40 18.54 -19.56
N GLY A 281 10.81 18.01 -20.74
CA GLY A 281 11.79 18.62 -21.64
C GLY A 281 13.09 17.84 -21.82
N ALA A 282 13.38 16.82 -21.00
CA ALA A 282 14.44 15.86 -21.30
C ALA A 282 14.03 15.04 -22.53
N ARG A 283 14.87 15.04 -23.57
CA ARG A 283 14.71 14.14 -24.73
C ARG A 283 14.70 12.72 -24.23
N GLU A 284 13.80 11.86 -24.73
CA GLU A 284 13.61 10.42 -24.44
C GLU A 284 14.74 9.75 -23.62
N THR A 285 14.83 10.13 -22.35
CA THR A 285 15.76 9.48 -21.40
C THR A 285 15.04 8.34 -20.72
N SER A 286 15.76 7.25 -20.49
CA SER A 286 15.21 6.14 -19.70
C SER A 286 14.84 6.65 -18.31
N PRO A 287 13.70 6.21 -17.76
CA PRO A 287 13.32 6.58 -16.40
C PRO A 287 14.45 6.33 -15.40
N LEU A 288 14.61 7.24 -14.46
CA LEU A 288 15.57 7.08 -13.38
C LEU A 288 15.10 5.95 -12.45
N VAL A 289 15.98 4.98 -12.20
CA VAL A 289 15.70 3.85 -11.31
C VAL A 289 16.62 3.92 -10.10
N ARG A 290 16.04 3.78 -8.89
CA ARG A 290 16.78 3.72 -7.64
C ARG A 290 16.28 2.54 -6.79
N HIS A 291 17.17 1.87 -6.08
CA HIS A 291 16.85 0.80 -5.16
C HIS A 291 17.12 1.27 -3.73
N ILE A 292 16.09 1.25 -2.90
CA ILE A 292 16.16 1.59 -1.47
C ILE A 292 16.17 0.27 -0.70
N PRO A 293 17.23 -0.02 0.09
CA PRO A 293 17.25 -1.22 0.91
C PRO A 293 16.19 -1.16 2.01
N ILE A 294 15.77 -2.32 2.52
CA ILE A 294 14.81 -2.39 3.60
C ILE A 294 15.30 -1.63 4.83
N PHE A 295 14.41 -0.89 5.48
CA PHE A 295 14.65 -0.33 6.80
C PHE A 295 14.25 -1.35 7.88
N GLY A 296 15.14 -1.57 8.85
CA GLY A 296 14.87 -2.46 9.98
C GLY A 296 15.28 -3.91 9.73
N SER A 297 14.45 -4.86 10.15
CA SER A 297 14.75 -6.29 10.09
C SER A 297 14.19 -6.95 8.83
N ASP A 298 14.90 -7.90 8.28
CA ASP A 298 14.46 -8.81 7.21
C ASP A 298 13.58 -9.98 7.72
N ALA A 299 13.43 -10.10 9.05
CA ALA A 299 12.57 -11.07 9.73
C ALA A 299 11.34 -10.38 10.34
N PRO A 300 10.28 -10.13 9.56
CA PRO A 300 9.08 -9.44 10.03
C PRO A 300 8.30 -10.30 11.02
N VAL A 301 7.62 -9.63 11.96
CA VAL A 301 6.68 -10.27 12.90
C VAL A 301 5.33 -10.52 12.23
N ASP A 302 4.82 -9.52 11.51
CA ASP A 302 3.56 -9.60 10.76
C ASP A 302 3.57 -8.59 9.61
N VAL A 303 3.31 -9.04 8.39
CA VAL A 303 3.29 -8.20 7.19
C VAL A 303 1.90 -7.71 6.81
N THR A 304 0.87 -8.05 7.61
CA THR A 304 -0.52 -7.69 7.32
C THR A 304 -0.70 -6.18 7.33
N GLY A 305 -1.14 -5.61 6.21
CA GLY A 305 -1.40 -4.18 6.07
C GLY A 305 -0.16 -3.30 5.87
N ALA A 306 1.02 -3.90 5.63
CA ALA A 306 2.24 -3.13 5.35
C ALA A 306 2.11 -2.28 4.07
N GLY A 307 1.50 -2.83 3.00
CA GLY A 307 1.22 -2.10 1.75
C GLY A 307 0.35 -0.86 1.99
N ASP A 308 -0.74 -1.01 2.77
CA ASP A 308 -1.61 0.13 3.12
C ASP A 308 -0.85 1.22 3.89
N THR A 309 0.08 0.82 4.78
CA THR A 309 0.94 1.76 5.50
C THR A 309 1.90 2.47 4.55
N VAL A 310 2.52 1.74 3.63
CA VAL A 310 3.44 2.30 2.62
C VAL A 310 2.73 3.34 1.77
N ILE A 311 1.57 3.00 1.16
CA ILE A 311 0.84 3.97 0.32
C ILE A 311 0.32 5.16 1.13
N ALA A 312 -0.10 4.97 2.39
CA ALA A 312 -0.57 6.06 3.24
C ALA A 312 0.55 7.07 3.53
N VAL A 313 1.73 6.60 3.96
CA VAL A 313 2.89 7.47 4.24
C VAL A 313 3.42 8.11 2.97
N PHE A 314 3.53 7.36 1.89
CA PHE A 314 3.96 7.86 0.58
C PHE A 314 3.07 9.00 0.08
N THR A 315 1.75 8.80 0.12
CA THR A 315 0.77 9.82 -0.27
C THR A 315 0.87 11.07 0.59
N LEU A 316 0.98 10.88 1.91
CA LEU A 316 1.04 11.98 2.87
C LEU A 316 2.34 12.78 2.72
N ALA A 317 3.46 12.11 2.44
CA ALA A 317 4.74 12.76 2.18
C ALA A 317 4.71 13.59 0.89
N LEU A 318 4.15 13.05 -0.20
CA LEU A 318 3.96 13.81 -1.44
C LEU A 318 3.06 15.04 -1.21
N ALA A 319 1.97 14.89 -0.47
CA ALA A 319 1.09 15.99 -0.09
C ALA A 319 1.80 17.07 0.75
N ALA A 320 2.77 16.66 1.56
CA ALA A 320 3.60 17.57 2.37
C ALA A 320 4.77 18.19 1.60
N GLY A 321 4.90 17.92 0.29
CA GLY A 321 5.91 18.51 -0.58
C GLY A 321 7.23 17.73 -0.64
N ALA A 322 7.20 16.43 -0.34
CA ALA A 322 8.32 15.53 -0.58
C ALA A 322 8.52 15.27 -2.08
N SER A 323 9.77 15.06 -2.51
CA SER A 323 10.07 14.38 -3.76
C SER A 323 9.63 12.91 -3.69
N CYS A 324 9.56 12.22 -4.83
CA CYS A 324 9.22 10.80 -4.83
C CYS A 324 10.23 9.97 -4.01
N LEU A 325 11.51 10.24 -4.14
CA LEU A 325 12.56 9.54 -3.40
C LEU A 325 12.42 9.76 -1.87
N GLU A 326 12.20 11.01 -1.41
CA GLU A 326 11.95 11.31 0.00
C GLU A 326 10.69 10.62 0.52
N ALA A 327 9.61 10.61 -0.28
CA ALA A 327 8.37 9.94 0.06
C ALA A 327 8.54 8.40 0.15
N ALA A 328 9.31 7.80 -0.77
CA ALA A 328 9.63 6.39 -0.75
C ALA A 328 10.48 6.00 0.47
N HIS A 329 11.46 6.83 0.85
CA HIS A 329 12.22 6.61 2.09
C HIS A 329 11.33 6.65 3.32
N LEU A 330 10.47 7.66 3.47
CA LEU A 330 9.52 7.75 4.60
C LEU A 330 8.57 6.54 4.63
N ALA A 331 8.10 6.10 3.47
CA ALA A 331 7.25 4.91 3.35
C ALA A 331 8.01 3.62 3.72
N ASN A 332 9.30 3.51 3.37
CA ASN A 332 10.17 2.39 3.74
C ASN A 332 10.42 2.35 5.26
N TYR A 333 10.70 3.49 5.90
CA TYR A 333 10.77 3.58 7.37
C TYR A 333 9.48 3.11 8.03
N ALA A 334 8.33 3.59 7.55
CA ALA A 334 7.04 3.23 8.09
C ALA A 334 6.72 1.74 7.89
N GLY A 335 7.01 1.20 6.71
CA GLY A 335 6.89 -0.23 6.41
C GLY A 335 7.72 -1.08 7.36
N GLY A 336 9.01 -0.73 7.55
CA GLY A 336 9.91 -1.43 8.45
C GLY A 336 9.47 -1.36 9.93
N ILE A 337 8.86 -0.25 10.37
CA ILE A 337 8.31 -0.13 11.73
C ILE A 337 7.08 -1.02 11.89
N VAL A 338 6.14 -0.98 10.93
CA VAL A 338 4.84 -1.64 11.09
C VAL A 338 4.94 -3.17 11.03
N VAL A 339 5.85 -3.72 10.21
CA VAL A 339 6.03 -5.18 10.11
C VAL A 339 6.62 -5.83 11.37
N MET A 340 7.18 -5.03 12.29
CA MET A 340 7.65 -5.49 13.61
C MET A 340 6.54 -5.52 14.65
N LYS A 341 5.33 -5.09 14.32
CA LYS A 341 4.14 -5.14 15.17
C LYS A 341 3.27 -6.33 14.78
N ARG A 342 2.43 -6.78 15.69
CA ARG A 342 1.46 -7.85 15.41
C ARG A 342 0.17 -7.27 14.85
N ARG A 343 -0.55 -8.04 14.04
CA ARG A 343 -1.86 -7.70 13.45
C ARG A 343 -1.75 -6.58 12.40
N THR A 344 -2.89 -6.04 12.01
CA THR A 344 -2.97 -4.87 11.12
C THR A 344 -2.65 -3.60 11.93
N ALA A 345 -1.36 -3.39 12.19
CA ALA A 345 -0.87 -2.26 12.97
C ALA A 345 -0.70 -1.00 12.12
N THR A 346 -0.58 0.14 12.80
CA THR A 346 -0.28 1.44 12.20
C THR A 346 1.05 1.99 12.70
N VAL A 347 1.58 2.98 11.98
CA VAL A 347 2.71 3.79 12.42
C VAL A 347 2.22 5.16 12.90
N THR A 348 2.66 5.58 14.08
CA THR A 348 2.41 6.94 14.57
C THR A 348 3.48 7.91 14.09
N ARG A 349 3.13 9.21 14.04
CA ARG A 349 4.12 10.25 13.71
C ARG A 349 5.32 10.21 14.64
N ALA A 350 5.10 10.02 15.95
CA ALA A 350 6.17 9.96 16.95
C ALA A 350 7.14 8.79 16.71
N GLU A 351 6.62 7.61 16.32
CA GLU A 351 7.46 6.45 15.99
C GLU A 351 8.32 6.70 14.74
N LEU A 352 7.73 7.33 13.71
CA LEU A 352 8.44 7.68 12.49
C LEU A 352 9.54 8.71 12.75
N GLU A 353 9.24 9.79 13.49
CA GLU A 353 10.22 10.79 13.91
C GLU A 353 11.36 10.15 14.75
N ALA A 354 11.01 9.25 15.67
CA ALA A 354 12.00 8.57 16.50
C ALA A 354 12.95 7.67 15.68
N ALA A 355 12.42 7.00 14.65
CA ALA A 355 13.23 6.18 13.74
C ALA A 355 14.22 7.04 12.95
N LEU A 356 13.75 8.16 12.37
CA LEU A 356 14.60 9.11 11.63
C LEU A 356 15.70 9.71 12.50
N ARG A 357 15.39 10.10 13.75
CA ARG A 357 16.39 10.64 14.69
C ARG A 357 17.44 9.62 15.08
N ARG A 358 17.07 8.35 15.28
CA ARG A 358 18.04 7.26 15.55
C ARG A 358 18.99 7.07 14.38
N GLU A 359 18.48 7.06 13.15
CA GLU A 359 19.29 6.94 11.95
C GLU A 359 20.27 8.11 11.80
N ALA A 360 19.81 9.35 12.03
CA ALA A 360 20.65 10.54 11.99
C ALA A 360 21.78 10.51 13.04
N THR A 361 21.56 9.82 14.17
CA THR A 361 22.59 9.66 15.20
C THR A 361 23.60 8.58 14.82
N ALA A 362 23.15 7.52 14.14
CA ALA A 362 24.01 6.41 13.70
C ALA A 362 24.94 6.78 12.51
N GLN A 363 24.58 7.81 11.73
CA GLN A 363 25.37 8.30 10.59
C GLN A 363 26.43 9.37 10.98
N ARG A 364 26.41 9.83 12.23
CA ARG A 364 27.41 10.75 12.80
C ARG A 364 28.55 9.99 13.46
#